data_65f0da85287e18764cf5806104bd6971
#
_entry.id   65f0da85287e18764cf5806104bd6971
#
_cell.length_a   1.000
_cell.length_b   1.000
_cell.length_c   1.000
_cell.angle_alpha   90.00
_cell.angle_beta   90.00
_cell.angle_gamma   90.00
#
_symmetry.space_group_name_H-M   'P 1'
#
loop_
_entity.id
_entity.type
_entity.pdbx_description
1 polymer ?
#
loop_
_entity_poly.entity_id
_entity_poly.type
_entity_poly.pdbx_seq_one_letter_code
_entity_poly.pdbx_strand_id
1 'polypeptide(L)'
;MTRNVRTHDEIRPKRRGLRLAAFAASAALVTGGVLIPVSSAMAAPMPASTVAFVHGGGAGGAGGAGGSGVVGGGGGAGGSGGGSVLGTGGDGGAGGAGGNGLLTGGGGGGGGGGGQGFVGGNGGQGGNGGSGILSGGGGGQGGGGGDGVAKGGNGGGGGNGGNSIFQGGNGGAGGKGGLGFIGGSGGNGGAGGFSLF
;
A
#
# COMPACT_ATOMS: atom_id res chain seq x y z
N MET A 1 31.80 -30.64 60.39
CA MET A 1 32.12 -29.60 59.43
C MET A 1 31.43 -30.02 58.09
N THR A 2 30.22 -29.55 57.90
CA THR A 2 29.41 -29.89 56.70
C THR A 2 29.27 -28.63 55.85
N ARG A 3 29.85 -28.65 54.66
CA ARG A 3 29.81 -27.58 53.66
C ARG A 3 28.54 -27.68 52.86
N ASN A 4 27.70 -26.68 52.99
CA ASN A 4 26.48 -26.49 52.18
C ASN A 4 26.86 -25.95 50.81
N VAL A 5 26.62 -26.72 49.72
CA VAL A 5 26.75 -26.28 48.33
C VAL A 5 25.38 -25.76 47.91
N ARG A 6 25.30 -24.44 47.70
CA ARG A 6 24.11 -23.81 47.08
C ARG A 6 24.19 -23.99 45.58
N THR A 7 23.25 -24.70 45.02
CA THR A 7 23.00 -24.76 43.59
C THR A 7 22.29 -23.50 43.15
N HIS A 8 22.90 -22.76 42.24
CA HIS A 8 22.28 -21.63 41.55
C HIS A 8 21.24 -22.17 40.55
N ASP A 9 19.97 -21.89 40.87
CA ASP A 9 18.87 -22.08 39.91
C ASP A 9 18.97 -20.99 38.86
N GLU A 10 19.31 -21.38 37.62
CA GLU A 10 19.25 -20.53 36.44
C GLU A 10 17.78 -20.24 36.09
N ILE A 11 17.34 -19.05 36.40
CA ILE A 11 16.01 -18.54 35.94
C ILE A 11 16.10 -18.25 34.44
N ARG A 12 15.72 -19.22 33.62
CA ARG A 12 15.46 -19.00 32.20
C ARG A 12 14.21 -18.15 32.04
N PRO A 13 14.26 -16.98 31.40
CA PRO A 13 13.05 -16.23 31.06
C PRO A 13 12.27 -16.99 29.99
N LYS A 14 11.09 -17.49 30.34
CA LYS A 14 10.10 -18.03 29.40
C LYS A 14 9.68 -16.90 28.47
N ARG A 15 10.17 -16.93 27.24
CA ARG A 15 9.66 -16.10 26.16
C ARG A 15 8.20 -16.48 25.92
N ARG A 16 7.27 -15.74 26.48
CA ARG A 16 5.87 -15.79 26.11
C ARG A 16 5.76 -15.21 24.71
N GLY A 17 5.65 -16.07 23.72
CA GLY A 17 5.27 -15.69 22.37
C GLY A 17 3.91 -15.03 22.42
N LEU A 18 3.88 -13.73 22.24
CA LEU A 18 2.65 -12.98 22.03
C LEU A 18 2.12 -13.40 20.67
N ARG A 19 1.16 -14.36 20.66
CA ARG A 19 0.36 -14.65 19.47
C ARG A 19 -0.64 -13.51 19.36
N LEU A 20 -0.36 -12.52 18.53
CA LEU A 20 -1.37 -11.58 18.11
C LEU A 20 -2.40 -12.36 17.29
N ALA A 21 -3.52 -12.68 17.92
CA ALA A 21 -4.70 -13.12 17.22
C ALA A 21 -5.23 -11.90 16.45
N ALA A 22 -5.18 -11.95 15.13
CA ALA A 22 -5.88 -11.01 14.27
C ALA A 22 -7.39 -11.20 14.50
N PHE A 23 -8.00 -10.29 15.24
CA PHE A 23 -9.45 -10.22 15.33
C PHE A 23 -9.97 -9.59 14.04
N ALA A 24 -10.46 -10.43 13.13
CA ALA A 24 -11.32 -9.96 12.05
C ALA A 24 -12.66 -9.57 12.68
N ALA A 25 -12.85 -8.29 12.95
CA ALA A 25 -14.15 -7.75 13.35
C ALA A 25 -15.04 -7.66 12.12
N SER A 26 -15.80 -8.73 11.84
CA SER A 26 -16.92 -8.67 10.90
C SER A 26 -18.09 -8.01 11.63
N ALA A 27 -18.32 -6.73 11.39
CA ALA A 27 -19.56 -6.08 11.76
C ALA A 27 -20.64 -6.54 10.79
N ALA A 28 -21.42 -7.57 11.21
CA ALA A 28 -22.65 -7.97 10.52
C ALA A 28 -23.74 -6.98 10.88
N LEU A 29 -24.06 -6.06 9.97
CA LEU A 29 -25.27 -5.24 10.10
C LEU A 29 -26.44 -6.04 9.47
N VAL A 30 -27.22 -6.71 10.32
CA VAL A 30 -28.43 -7.43 9.92
C VAL A 30 -29.59 -6.45 9.94
N THR A 31 -29.93 -5.90 8.78
CA THR A 31 -31.27 -5.36 8.51
C THR A 31 -31.66 -5.78 7.11
N GLY A 32 -32.46 -6.85 7.03
CA GLY A 32 -33.24 -7.19 5.82
C GLY A 32 -32.43 -7.56 4.56
N GLY A 33 -31.80 -8.74 4.55
CA GLY A 33 -31.79 -9.54 3.34
C GLY A 33 -30.73 -9.34 2.28
N VAL A 34 -29.54 -8.75 2.49
CA VAL A 34 -28.34 -8.99 1.63
C VAL A 34 -27.08 -8.81 2.46
N LEU A 35 -26.40 -9.90 2.77
CA LEU A 35 -25.04 -9.87 3.30
C LEU A 35 -24.09 -9.41 2.22
N ILE A 36 -23.65 -8.16 2.28
CA ILE A 36 -22.56 -7.65 1.45
C ILE A 36 -21.27 -7.88 2.22
N PRO A 37 -20.40 -8.82 1.85
CA PRO A 37 -19.08 -8.92 2.47
C PRO A 37 -18.25 -7.71 2.02
N VAL A 38 -18.13 -6.71 2.89
CA VAL A 38 -17.15 -5.64 2.72
C VAL A 38 -15.79 -6.21 3.10
N SER A 39 -15.10 -6.86 2.19
CA SER A 39 -13.72 -7.26 2.38
C SER A 39 -12.82 -6.07 2.04
N SER A 40 -12.55 -5.22 3.03
CA SER A 40 -11.44 -4.28 2.92
C SER A 40 -10.13 -5.06 3.04
N ALA A 41 -9.44 -5.25 1.92
CA ALA A 41 -8.07 -5.77 1.96
C ALA A 41 -7.18 -4.67 2.55
N MET A 42 -6.86 -4.79 3.84
CA MET A 42 -5.82 -3.96 4.44
C MET A 42 -4.46 -4.57 4.10
N ALA A 43 -3.62 -3.83 3.39
CA ALA A 43 -2.21 -4.18 3.28
C ALA A 43 -1.63 -4.23 4.70
N ALA A 44 -1.03 -5.36 5.07
CA ALA A 44 -0.34 -5.45 6.35
C ALA A 44 0.78 -4.41 6.38
N PRO A 45 0.86 -3.56 7.42
CA PRO A 45 1.99 -2.65 7.55
C PRO A 45 3.27 -3.48 7.65
N MET A 46 4.15 -3.34 6.66
CA MET A 46 5.49 -3.91 6.74
C MET A 46 6.20 -3.24 7.92
N PRO A 47 6.84 -4.00 8.82
CA PRO A 47 7.61 -3.40 9.90
C PRO A 47 8.67 -2.48 9.30
N ALA A 48 8.80 -1.27 9.85
CA ALA A 48 9.82 -0.32 9.46
C ALA A 48 11.18 -1.03 9.51
N SER A 49 11.79 -1.23 8.35
CA SER A 49 13.02 -1.99 8.20
C SER A 49 14.15 -1.30 8.93
N THR A 50 14.90 -2.09 9.69
CA THR A 50 16.18 -1.71 10.28
C THR A 50 17.06 -0.99 9.26
N VAL A 51 17.57 0.16 9.62
CA VAL A 51 18.47 0.98 8.80
C VAL A 51 19.70 0.15 8.43
N ALA A 52 19.76 -0.30 7.19
CA ALA A 52 20.94 -0.94 6.65
C ALA A 52 21.94 0.15 6.22
N PHE A 53 23.02 0.30 6.96
CA PHE A 53 24.02 1.37 6.79
C PHE A 53 24.73 1.38 5.43
N VAL A 54 24.69 0.32 4.65
CA VAL A 54 25.49 0.16 3.41
C VAL A 54 24.72 -0.48 2.26
N HIS A 55 23.49 -0.92 2.44
CA HIS A 55 22.67 -1.55 1.40
C HIS A 55 21.47 -0.68 1.06
N GLY A 56 20.92 -0.83 -0.13
CA GLY A 56 19.69 -0.15 -0.54
C GLY A 56 18.52 -0.47 0.41
N GLY A 57 17.59 0.45 0.58
CA GLY A 57 16.36 0.24 1.32
C GLY A 57 15.50 -0.86 0.66
N GLY A 58 14.79 -1.64 1.45
CA GLY A 58 13.86 -2.65 0.93
C GLY A 58 12.67 -1.99 0.24
N ALA A 59 12.17 -2.60 -0.86
CA ALA A 59 10.97 -2.15 -1.52
C ALA A 59 9.72 -2.34 -0.65
N GLY A 60 8.75 -1.44 -0.78
CA GLY A 60 7.44 -1.56 -0.13
C GLY A 60 6.62 -2.69 -0.72
N GLY A 61 5.79 -3.34 0.09
CA GLY A 61 4.86 -4.37 -0.38
C GLY A 61 3.72 -3.77 -1.20
N ALA A 62 3.20 -4.52 -2.18
CA ALA A 62 2.03 -4.13 -2.94
C ALA A 62 0.75 -4.19 -2.07
N GLY A 63 -0.19 -3.30 -2.36
CA GLY A 63 -1.52 -3.31 -1.76
C GLY A 63 -2.38 -4.49 -2.27
N GLY A 64 -3.26 -5.01 -1.42
CA GLY A 64 -4.21 -6.04 -1.81
C GLY A 64 -5.31 -5.51 -2.74
N ALA A 65 -5.78 -6.36 -3.66
CA ALA A 65 -6.91 -6.02 -4.51
C ALA A 65 -8.23 -5.98 -3.73
N GLY A 66 -9.14 -5.11 -4.12
CA GLY A 66 -10.49 -5.03 -3.60
C GLY A 66 -11.34 -6.24 -4.03
N GLY A 67 -12.28 -6.66 -3.19
CA GLY A 67 -13.22 -7.73 -3.49
C GLY A 67 -14.31 -7.29 -4.47
N SER A 68 -14.75 -8.21 -5.34
CA SER A 68 -15.89 -7.99 -6.24
C SER A 68 -17.23 -8.23 -5.57
N GLY A 69 -18.29 -7.53 -5.97
CA GLY A 69 -19.62 -7.65 -5.37
C GLY A 69 -20.67 -6.80 -6.09
N VAL A 70 -21.79 -6.49 -5.45
CA VAL A 70 -22.77 -5.52 -5.95
C VAL A 70 -22.12 -4.14 -6.02
N VAL A 71 -21.35 -3.80 -5.00
CA VAL A 71 -20.44 -2.67 -4.98
C VAL A 71 -19.04 -3.24 -4.83
N GLY A 72 -18.11 -2.88 -5.71
CA GLY A 72 -16.72 -3.30 -5.64
C GLY A 72 -16.01 -2.70 -4.42
N GLY A 73 -15.20 -3.51 -3.74
CA GLY A 73 -14.35 -3.07 -2.63
C GLY A 73 -13.17 -2.25 -3.12
N GLY A 74 -12.70 -1.30 -2.31
CA GLY A 74 -11.49 -0.54 -2.62
C GLY A 74 -10.22 -1.39 -2.58
N GLY A 75 -9.24 -1.08 -3.41
CA GLY A 75 -7.90 -1.63 -3.33
C GLY A 75 -7.12 -1.08 -2.13
N GLY A 76 -6.23 -1.88 -1.57
CA GLY A 76 -5.34 -1.50 -0.48
C GLY A 76 -4.19 -0.60 -0.96
N ALA A 77 -3.69 0.29 -0.09
CA ALA A 77 -2.51 1.09 -0.42
C ALA A 77 -1.23 0.25 -0.48
N GLY A 78 -0.29 0.64 -1.31
CA GLY A 78 1.06 0.09 -1.32
C GLY A 78 1.87 0.55 -0.10
N GLY A 79 2.82 -0.28 0.33
CA GLY A 79 3.74 0.01 1.43
C GLY A 79 4.83 1.00 0.99
N SER A 80 5.36 1.80 1.92
CA SER A 80 6.50 2.68 1.63
C SER A 80 7.80 1.88 1.51
N GLY A 81 8.71 2.37 0.66
CA GLY A 81 10.07 1.86 0.57
C GLY A 81 10.88 2.18 1.83
N GLY A 82 11.84 1.31 2.15
CA GLY A 82 12.75 1.49 3.26
C GLY A 82 13.82 2.56 2.97
N GLY A 83 14.27 3.25 4.01
CA GLY A 83 15.34 4.23 3.89
C GLY A 83 16.73 3.59 3.84
N SER A 84 17.72 4.33 3.32
CA SER A 84 19.15 3.99 3.34
C SER A 84 19.97 5.26 3.62
N VAL A 85 21.05 5.15 4.38
CA VAL A 85 21.88 6.32 4.69
C VAL A 85 22.85 6.65 3.55
N LEU A 86 23.55 5.65 3.03
CA LEU A 86 24.59 5.82 2.02
C LEU A 86 24.22 5.22 0.67
N GLY A 87 23.11 4.51 0.57
CA GLY A 87 22.66 3.81 -0.64
C GLY A 87 21.42 4.43 -1.24
N THR A 88 20.77 3.66 -2.09
CA THR A 88 19.48 4.00 -2.68
C THR A 88 18.34 3.64 -1.72
N GLY A 89 17.41 4.56 -1.47
CA GLY A 89 16.14 4.25 -0.83
C GLY A 89 15.35 3.21 -1.61
N GLY A 90 14.59 2.38 -0.94
CA GLY A 90 13.73 1.38 -1.58
C GLY A 90 12.56 2.03 -2.33
N ASP A 91 12.10 1.39 -3.39
CA ASP A 91 10.92 1.85 -4.12
C ASP A 91 9.64 1.61 -3.30
N GLY A 92 8.65 2.48 -3.46
CA GLY A 92 7.31 2.28 -2.91
C GLY A 92 6.56 1.15 -3.60
N GLY A 93 5.73 0.41 -2.87
CA GLY A 93 4.88 -0.63 -3.41
C GLY A 93 3.72 -0.08 -4.23
N ALA A 94 3.25 -0.83 -5.22
CA ALA A 94 2.06 -0.46 -5.98
C ALA A 94 0.78 -0.55 -5.13
N GLY A 95 -0.19 0.32 -5.39
CA GLY A 95 -1.54 0.20 -4.85
C GLY A 95 -2.31 -0.98 -5.45
N GLY A 96 -3.20 -1.57 -4.68
CA GLY A 96 -4.09 -2.64 -5.15
C GLY A 96 -5.18 -2.12 -6.08
N ALA A 97 -5.59 -2.93 -7.04
CA ALA A 97 -6.73 -2.60 -7.89
C ALA A 97 -8.05 -2.61 -7.09
N GLY A 98 -8.98 -1.75 -7.46
CA GLY A 98 -10.36 -1.80 -6.98
C GLY A 98 -11.09 -3.03 -7.51
N GLY A 99 -11.99 -3.57 -6.71
CA GLY A 99 -12.85 -4.70 -7.10
C GLY A 99 -13.93 -4.28 -8.10
N ASN A 100 -14.32 -5.20 -9.00
CA ASN A 100 -15.43 -4.96 -9.87
C ASN A 100 -16.77 -5.03 -9.12
N GLY A 101 -17.70 -4.12 -9.45
CA GLY A 101 -19.05 -4.13 -8.91
C GLY A 101 -20.11 -4.36 -9.96
N LEU A 102 -21.23 -4.99 -9.56
CA LEU A 102 -22.41 -5.05 -10.45
C LEU A 102 -22.95 -3.65 -10.70
N LEU A 103 -23.04 -2.81 -9.68
CA LEU A 103 -23.52 -1.43 -9.82
C LEU A 103 -22.34 -0.45 -9.92
N THR A 104 -21.46 -0.44 -8.93
CA THR A 104 -20.35 0.49 -8.85
C THR A 104 -19.03 -0.24 -8.62
N GLY A 105 -17.99 0.08 -9.40
CA GLY A 105 -16.63 -0.39 -9.22
C GLY A 105 -15.97 0.24 -7.99
N GLY A 106 -15.09 -0.50 -7.32
CA GLY A 106 -14.29 -0.02 -6.21
C GLY A 106 -13.14 0.88 -6.68
N GLY A 107 -12.72 1.84 -5.85
CA GLY A 107 -11.55 2.66 -6.12
C GLY A 107 -10.25 1.89 -6.03
N GLY A 108 -9.25 2.23 -6.83
CA GLY A 108 -7.88 1.72 -6.71
C GLY A 108 -7.18 2.31 -5.48
N GLY A 109 -6.29 1.53 -4.87
CA GLY A 109 -5.45 1.97 -3.75
C GLY A 109 -4.32 2.89 -4.19
N GLY A 110 -3.86 3.77 -3.31
CA GLY A 110 -2.69 4.63 -3.59
C GLY A 110 -1.39 3.84 -3.63
N GLY A 111 -0.42 4.29 -4.42
CA GLY A 111 0.96 3.80 -4.39
C GLY A 111 1.70 4.24 -3.13
N GLY A 112 2.63 3.43 -2.65
CA GLY A 112 3.51 3.75 -1.53
C GLY A 112 4.58 4.78 -1.89
N GLY A 113 5.03 5.57 -0.93
CA GLY A 113 6.16 6.50 -1.13
C GLY A 113 7.50 5.77 -1.27
N GLY A 114 8.41 6.33 -2.03
CA GLY A 114 9.80 5.88 -2.09
C GLY A 114 10.54 6.19 -0.80
N GLY A 115 11.51 5.36 -0.44
CA GLY A 115 12.37 5.55 0.73
C GLY A 115 13.43 6.63 0.50
N GLN A 116 13.85 7.26 1.59
CA GLN A 116 14.94 8.25 1.56
C GLN A 116 16.29 7.57 1.41
N GLY A 117 17.30 8.26 0.82
CA GLY A 117 18.62 7.69 0.67
C GLY A 117 19.68 8.70 0.20
N PHE A 118 20.89 8.25 -0.14
CA PHE A 118 21.80 9.04 -0.93
C PHE A 118 21.20 9.31 -2.31
N VAL A 119 20.53 8.30 -2.85
CA VAL A 119 19.58 8.43 -3.97
C VAL A 119 18.21 8.00 -3.44
N GLY A 120 17.19 8.83 -3.60
CA GLY A 120 15.82 8.50 -3.18
C GLY A 120 15.22 7.38 -4.02
N GLY A 121 14.43 6.50 -3.38
CA GLY A 121 13.64 5.47 -4.06
C GLY A 121 12.45 6.06 -4.82
N ASN A 122 11.97 5.37 -5.84
CA ASN A 122 10.81 5.83 -6.61
C ASN A 122 9.50 5.59 -5.84
N GLY A 123 8.49 6.40 -6.10
CA GLY A 123 7.13 6.15 -5.63
C GLY A 123 6.47 4.99 -6.37
N GLY A 124 5.63 4.24 -5.68
CA GLY A 124 4.81 3.16 -6.26
C GLY A 124 3.68 3.69 -7.13
N GLN A 125 3.20 2.86 -8.05
CA GLN A 125 2.05 3.20 -8.89
C GLN A 125 0.74 3.11 -8.10
N GLY A 126 -0.24 3.95 -8.42
CA GLY A 126 -1.61 3.81 -7.96
C GLY A 126 -2.31 2.62 -8.60
N GLY A 127 -3.21 1.97 -7.87
CA GLY A 127 -4.04 0.86 -8.37
C GLY A 127 -5.14 1.36 -9.32
N ASN A 128 -5.54 0.52 -10.27
CA ASN A 128 -6.65 0.85 -11.16
C ASN A 128 -8.00 0.76 -10.42
N GLY A 129 -8.96 1.58 -10.82
CA GLY A 129 -10.35 1.44 -10.39
C GLY A 129 -11.03 0.20 -10.99
N GLY A 130 -11.96 -0.39 -10.25
CA GLY A 130 -12.81 -1.49 -10.70
C GLY A 130 -13.91 -1.02 -11.62
N SER A 131 -14.40 -1.92 -12.48
CA SER A 131 -15.53 -1.64 -13.40
C SER A 131 -16.88 -1.81 -12.71
N GLY A 132 -17.91 -1.09 -13.19
CA GLY A 132 -19.30 -1.20 -12.73
C GLY A 132 -20.30 -0.89 -13.84
N ILE A 133 -21.58 -1.15 -13.64
CA ILE A 133 -22.62 -0.78 -14.62
C ILE A 133 -22.93 0.71 -14.53
N LEU A 134 -23.22 1.21 -13.33
CA LEU A 134 -23.60 2.62 -13.13
C LEU A 134 -22.37 3.52 -13.09
N SER A 135 -21.34 3.14 -12.33
CA SER A 135 -20.10 3.90 -12.30
C SER A 135 -18.87 3.01 -12.16
N GLY A 136 -17.81 3.36 -12.84
CA GLY A 136 -16.48 2.84 -12.62
C GLY A 136 -15.84 3.45 -11.38
N GLY A 137 -14.99 2.70 -10.66
CA GLY A 137 -14.21 3.20 -9.55
C GLY A 137 -13.10 4.13 -10.01
N GLY A 138 -12.72 5.11 -9.19
CA GLY A 138 -11.57 5.97 -9.47
C GLY A 138 -10.25 5.21 -9.38
N GLY A 139 -9.25 5.60 -10.17
CA GLY A 139 -7.88 5.13 -10.03
C GLY A 139 -7.21 5.71 -8.78
N GLY A 140 -6.32 4.94 -8.15
CA GLY A 140 -5.53 5.37 -7.01
C GLY A 140 -4.43 6.37 -7.40
N GLN A 141 -3.99 7.19 -6.45
CA GLN A 141 -2.90 8.12 -6.68
C GLN A 141 -1.55 7.40 -6.70
N GLY A 142 -0.59 7.89 -7.48
CA GLY A 142 0.79 7.46 -7.42
C GLY A 142 1.49 7.93 -6.13
N GLY A 143 2.41 7.13 -5.62
CA GLY A 143 3.24 7.47 -4.46
C GLY A 143 4.27 8.55 -4.79
N GLY A 144 4.66 9.37 -3.81
CA GLY A 144 5.77 10.31 -3.96
C GLY A 144 7.12 9.60 -4.06
N GLY A 145 8.05 10.15 -4.81
CA GLY A 145 9.45 9.73 -4.77
C GLY A 145 10.10 10.09 -3.43
N GLY A 146 11.04 9.27 -2.97
CA GLY A 146 11.83 9.52 -1.76
C GLY A 146 12.85 10.64 -1.96
N ASP A 147 13.16 11.35 -0.88
CA ASP A 147 14.21 12.36 -0.93
C ASP A 147 15.58 11.72 -0.97
N GLY A 148 16.53 12.35 -1.67
CA GLY A 148 17.90 11.90 -1.76
C GLY A 148 18.89 13.05 -1.60
N VAL A 149 20.09 12.75 -1.11
CA VAL A 149 21.14 13.77 -1.03
C VAL A 149 21.63 14.15 -2.43
N ALA A 150 21.95 13.16 -3.25
CA ALA A 150 22.40 13.40 -4.61
C ALA A 150 21.23 13.52 -5.60
N LYS A 151 20.26 12.61 -5.50
CA LYS A 151 19.14 12.56 -6.43
C LYS A 151 17.87 12.13 -5.73
N GLY A 152 16.78 12.89 -5.86
CA GLY A 152 15.43 12.51 -5.46
C GLY A 152 14.86 11.40 -6.35
N GLY A 153 14.05 10.53 -5.79
CA GLY A 153 13.32 9.50 -6.52
C GLY A 153 12.17 10.09 -7.34
N ASN A 154 11.77 9.40 -8.40
CA ASN A 154 10.64 9.82 -9.20
C ASN A 154 9.31 9.48 -8.51
N GLY A 155 8.28 10.29 -8.73
CA GLY A 155 6.92 9.96 -8.33
C GLY A 155 6.34 8.81 -9.15
N GLY A 156 5.50 7.98 -8.54
CA GLY A 156 4.77 6.91 -9.21
C GLY A 156 3.62 7.42 -10.08
N GLY A 157 3.24 6.67 -11.10
CA GLY A 157 2.07 6.99 -11.92
C GLY A 157 0.76 6.79 -11.16
N GLY A 158 -0.28 7.56 -11.49
CA GLY A 158 -1.64 7.31 -11.04
C GLY A 158 -2.27 6.09 -11.74
N GLY A 159 -3.18 5.41 -11.06
CA GLY A 159 -3.97 4.32 -11.63
C GLY A 159 -5.07 4.82 -12.57
N ASN A 160 -5.47 3.98 -13.51
CA ASN A 160 -6.58 4.30 -14.40
C ASN A 160 -7.93 4.18 -13.68
N GLY A 161 -8.91 4.99 -14.12
CA GLY A 161 -10.30 4.83 -13.71
C GLY A 161 -10.91 3.55 -14.29
N GLY A 162 -11.88 2.97 -13.57
CA GLY A 162 -12.64 1.80 -14.01
C GLY A 162 -13.67 2.17 -15.07
N ASN A 163 -14.01 1.21 -15.93
CA ASN A 163 -15.01 1.39 -16.98
C ASN A 163 -16.43 1.23 -16.45
N SER A 164 -17.39 1.86 -17.11
CA SER A 164 -18.82 1.62 -16.85
C SER A 164 -19.68 1.88 -18.10
N ILE A 165 -20.99 1.62 -17.96
CA ILE A 165 -21.95 1.95 -19.02
C ILE A 165 -22.31 3.43 -18.93
N PHE A 166 -22.56 3.97 -17.74
CA PHE A 166 -23.04 5.35 -17.57
C PHE A 166 -21.94 6.35 -17.21
N GLN A 167 -21.09 6.04 -16.22
CA GLN A 167 -20.06 6.97 -15.77
C GLN A 167 -18.74 6.25 -15.53
N GLY A 168 -17.75 6.43 -16.39
CA GLY A 168 -16.39 5.96 -16.19
C GLY A 168 -15.75 6.60 -14.95
N GLY A 169 -14.87 5.84 -14.26
CA GLY A 169 -14.12 6.36 -13.12
C GLY A 169 -13.05 7.36 -13.54
N ASN A 170 -12.71 8.29 -12.67
CA ASN A 170 -11.59 9.21 -12.91
C ASN A 170 -10.25 8.48 -12.76
N GLY A 171 -9.24 8.86 -13.56
CA GLY A 171 -7.87 8.45 -13.35
C GLY A 171 -7.27 9.06 -12.08
N GLY A 172 -6.34 8.36 -11.45
CA GLY A 172 -5.61 8.84 -10.28
C GLY A 172 -4.54 9.88 -10.67
N ALA A 173 -4.20 10.77 -9.73
CA ALA A 173 -3.09 11.70 -9.92
C ALA A 173 -1.74 10.98 -9.84
N GLY A 174 -0.73 11.47 -10.58
CA GLY A 174 0.66 11.05 -10.41
C GLY A 174 1.26 11.56 -9.09
N GLY A 175 2.23 10.83 -8.56
CA GLY A 175 2.99 11.21 -7.37
C GLY A 175 3.98 12.34 -7.66
N LYS A 176 4.37 13.07 -6.62
CA LYS A 176 5.43 14.10 -6.73
C LYS A 176 6.81 13.43 -6.77
N GLY A 177 7.78 14.04 -7.45
CA GLY A 177 9.18 13.65 -7.35
C GLY A 177 9.76 14.04 -5.98
N GLY A 178 10.74 13.28 -5.51
CA GLY A 178 11.50 13.57 -4.29
C GLY A 178 12.50 14.72 -4.48
N LEU A 179 12.91 15.31 -3.36
CA LEU A 179 13.93 16.37 -3.33
C LEU A 179 15.33 15.76 -3.39
N GLY A 180 16.29 16.55 -3.89
CA GLY A 180 17.71 16.17 -3.97
C GLY A 180 18.50 17.26 -4.68
N PHE A 181 19.85 17.11 -4.74
CA PHE A 181 20.66 18.00 -5.59
C PHE A 181 20.14 17.96 -7.03
N ILE A 182 19.75 16.79 -7.51
CA ILE A 182 18.96 16.58 -8.71
C ILE A 182 17.58 16.10 -8.23
N GLY A 183 16.53 16.91 -8.39
CA GLY A 183 15.18 16.54 -8.02
C GLY A 183 14.66 15.37 -8.86
N GLY A 184 13.76 14.58 -8.28
CA GLY A 184 13.00 13.54 -9.01
C GLY A 184 11.90 14.15 -9.87
N SER A 185 11.50 13.48 -10.94
CA SER A 185 10.34 13.87 -11.75
C SER A 185 9.03 13.42 -11.10
N GLY A 186 7.95 14.20 -11.32
CA GLY A 186 6.61 13.74 -10.96
C GLY A 186 6.16 12.58 -11.86
N GLY A 187 5.25 11.75 -11.33
CA GLY A 187 4.60 10.68 -12.09
C GLY A 187 3.47 11.21 -12.99
N ASN A 188 3.12 10.44 -14.00
CA ASN A 188 1.98 10.74 -14.86
C ASN A 188 0.66 10.43 -14.15
N GLY A 189 -0.39 11.20 -14.45
CA GLY A 189 -1.75 10.84 -14.05
C GLY A 189 -2.26 9.62 -14.82
N GLY A 190 -3.18 8.88 -14.22
CA GLY A 190 -3.90 7.78 -14.89
C GLY A 190 -4.98 8.29 -15.87
N ALA A 191 -5.33 7.46 -16.82
CA ALA A 191 -6.44 7.75 -17.73
C ALA A 191 -7.79 7.59 -17.01
N GLY A 192 -8.79 8.36 -17.43
CA GLY A 192 -10.18 8.12 -17.03
C GLY A 192 -10.70 6.78 -17.60
N GLY A 193 -11.68 6.20 -16.93
CA GLY A 193 -12.38 5.03 -17.42
C GLY A 193 -13.31 5.39 -18.56
N PHE A 194 -13.60 4.38 -19.40
CA PHE A 194 -14.52 4.53 -20.52
C PHE A 194 -15.97 4.49 -20.04
N SER A 195 -16.88 5.29 -20.67
CA SER A 195 -18.32 5.18 -20.54
C SER A 195 -18.98 5.14 -21.92
N LEU A 196 -20.15 4.45 -22.00
CA LEU A 196 -20.90 4.33 -23.26
C LEU A 196 -21.84 5.53 -23.50
N PHE A 197 -22.27 6.18 -22.42
CA PHE A 197 -23.20 7.32 -22.41
C PHE A 197 -22.64 8.49 -21.64
#